data_fb8892dbc09df0c29abfdc7f63ff38c1
#
_entry.id   fb8892dbc09df0c29abfdc7f63ff38c1
#
_cell.length_a   1.000
_cell.length_b   1.000
_cell.length_c   1.000
_cell.angle_alpha   90.00
_cell.angle_beta   90.00
_cell.angle_gamma   90.00
#
_symmetry.space_group_name_H-M   'P 1'
#
loop_
_entity.id
_entity.type
_entity.pdbx_description
1 polymer ?
#
loop_
_entity_poly.entity_id
_entity_poly.type
_entity_poly.pdbx_seq_one_letter_code
_entity_poly.pdbx_strand_id
1 'polypeptide(L)'
;CILAGQVYGYADHRRYFSQEILPRLNGHRRFIGPAAGALKRRLLSAAKCVLIPSLVDETSSLVGMEALACGTPVVAFRQGALADIVSHKRTGFLVEDAEEMAGAIREMDDIDPRACREEACRRFSAKQMVRNYLDLYKYIIGTGLQSS
;
A
#
# COMPACT_ATOMS: atom_id res chain seq x y z
N CYS A 1 -10.26 7.11 -11.92
CA CYS A 1 -9.95 6.51 -10.61
C CYS A 1 -10.76 5.22 -10.43
N ILE A 2 -10.14 4.18 -9.89
CA ILE A 2 -10.80 2.91 -9.54
C ILE A 2 -10.69 2.73 -8.03
N LEU A 3 -11.83 2.51 -7.39
CA LEU A 3 -11.91 2.09 -5.99
C LEU A 3 -12.13 0.59 -5.96
N ALA A 4 -11.24 -0.14 -5.29
CA ALA A 4 -11.37 -1.59 -5.09
C ALA A 4 -11.37 -1.89 -3.59
N GLY A 5 -12.31 -2.70 -3.13
CA GLY A 5 -12.42 -3.05 -1.73
C GLY A 5 -13.77 -3.68 -1.40
N GLN A 6 -13.93 -4.09 -0.15
CA GLN A 6 -15.17 -4.70 0.31
C GLN A 6 -15.97 -3.72 1.15
N VAL A 7 -17.24 -3.59 0.84
CA VAL A 7 -18.22 -2.97 1.75
C VAL A 7 -18.73 -4.06 2.68
N TYR A 8 -18.33 -4.00 3.94
CA TYR A 8 -18.74 -4.98 4.94
C TYR A 8 -20.22 -4.81 5.31
N GLY A 9 -20.84 -5.89 5.80
CA GLY A 9 -22.26 -5.95 6.12
C GLY A 9 -22.72 -5.12 7.33
N TYR A 10 -21.82 -4.40 8.00
CA TYR A 10 -22.15 -3.51 9.12
C TYR A 10 -22.98 -2.31 8.67
N ALA A 11 -23.93 -1.89 9.51
CA ALA A 11 -24.86 -0.79 9.17
C ALA A 11 -24.11 0.52 8.84
N ASP A 12 -23.08 0.84 9.63
CA ASP A 12 -22.29 2.07 9.45
C ASP A 12 -21.48 2.04 8.16
N HIS A 13 -20.89 0.90 7.79
CA HIS A 13 -20.13 0.77 6.53
C HIS A 13 -21.06 0.94 5.31
N ARG A 14 -22.24 0.33 5.33
CA ARG A 14 -23.21 0.48 4.24
C ARG A 14 -23.75 1.90 4.15
N ARG A 15 -24.02 2.53 5.31
CA ARG A 15 -24.46 3.92 5.35
C ARG A 15 -23.38 4.85 4.79
N TYR A 16 -22.14 4.72 5.23
CA TYR A 16 -21.03 5.50 4.70
C TYR A 16 -20.87 5.31 3.19
N PHE A 17 -20.86 4.07 2.71
CA PHE A 17 -20.76 3.79 1.28
C PHE A 17 -21.89 4.44 0.48
N SER A 18 -23.14 4.31 0.93
CA SER A 18 -24.32 4.86 0.22
C SER A 18 -24.38 6.38 0.24
N GLN A 19 -23.97 7.00 1.34
CA GLN A 19 -24.08 8.46 1.52
C GLN A 19 -22.85 9.20 1.03
N GLU A 20 -21.63 8.63 1.18
CA GLU A 20 -20.38 9.32 0.89
C GLU A 20 -19.69 8.83 -0.37
N ILE A 21 -19.73 7.54 -0.67
CA ILE A 21 -19.01 7.00 -1.82
C ILE A 21 -19.87 6.96 -3.07
N LEU A 22 -21.03 6.33 -2.98
CA LEU A 22 -21.90 6.08 -4.14
C LEU A 22 -22.28 7.37 -4.91
N PRO A 23 -22.64 8.50 -4.27
CA PRO A 23 -22.96 9.74 -4.99
C PRO A 23 -21.76 10.37 -5.72
N ARG A 24 -20.53 10.00 -5.34
CA ARG A 24 -19.30 10.51 -5.96
C ARG A 24 -18.81 9.66 -7.13
N LEU A 25 -19.43 8.50 -7.36
CA LEU A 25 -19.09 7.62 -8.48
C LEU A 25 -19.65 8.18 -9.79
N ASN A 26 -18.92 7.98 -10.90
CA ASN A 26 -19.32 8.39 -12.24
C ASN A 26 -18.48 7.63 -13.29
N GLY A 27 -18.52 8.04 -14.57
CA GLY A 27 -17.72 7.42 -15.64
C GLY A 27 -16.21 7.41 -15.40
N HIS A 28 -15.69 8.35 -14.60
CA HIS A 28 -14.27 8.49 -14.29
C HIS A 28 -13.88 7.95 -12.90
N ARG A 29 -14.83 7.72 -12.02
CA ARG A 29 -14.64 7.20 -10.66
C ARG A 29 -15.55 5.99 -10.45
N ARG A 30 -14.97 4.81 -10.48
CA ARG A 30 -15.72 3.56 -10.44
C ARG A 30 -15.34 2.72 -9.21
N PHE A 31 -16.33 2.13 -8.58
CA PHE A 31 -16.17 1.10 -7.57
C PHE A 31 -16.38 -0.27 -8.22
N ILE A 32 -15.45 -1.19 -7.99
CA ILE A 32 -15.45 -2.52 -8.62
C ILE A 32 -15.58 -3.69 -7.63
N GLY A 33 -15.77 -3.36 -6.33
CA GLY A 33 -15.78 -4.39 -5.30
C GLY A 33 -14.38 -4.96 -5.02
N PRO A 34 -14.29 -6.12 -4.34
CA PRO A 34 -13.03 -6.76 -4.03
C PRO A 34 -12.25 -7.16 -5.28
N ALA A 35 -10.95 -6.87 -5.29
CA ALA A 35 -10.04 -7.32 -6.34
C ALA A 35 -8.99 -8.28 -5.76
N ALA A 36 -8.84 -9.45 -6.38
CA ALA A 36 -7.88 -10.47 -5.97
C ALA A 36 -7.18 -11.11 -7.17
N GLY A 37 -6.11 -11.84 -6.91
CA GLY A 37 -5.40 -12.66 -7.90
C GLY A 37 -4.97 -11.87 -9.14
N ALA A 38 -5.30 -12.40 -10.31
CA ALA A 38 -4.92 -11.81 -11.60
C ALA A 38 -5.53 -10.44 -11.84
N LEU A 39 -6.78 -10.21 -11.40
CA LEU A 39 -7.44 -8.92 -11.53
C LEU A 39 -6.69 -7.85 -10.73
N LYS A 40 -6.39 -8.11 -9.45
CA LYS A 40 -5.63 -7.18 -8.60
C LYS A 40 -4.29 -6.82 -9.24
N ARG A 41 -3.53 -7.83 -9.68
CA ARG A 41 -2.24 -7.61 -10.34
C ARG A 41 -2.37 -6.74 -11.60
N ARG A 42 -3.37 -6.99 -12.45
CA ARG A 42 -3.61 -6.19 -13.66
C ARG A 42 -3.94 -4.74 -13.32
N LEU A 43 -4.79 -4.52 -12.32
CA LEU A 43 -5.15 -3.17 -11.85
C LEU A 43 -3.92 -2.42 -11.34
N LEU A 44 -3.14 -3.06 -10.46
CA LEU A 44 -1.92 -2.47 -9.92
C LEU A 44 -0.93 -2.14 -11.04
N SER A 45 -0.65 -3.09 -11.94
CA SER A 45 0.32 -2.86 -13.04
C SER A 45 -0.11 -1.80 -14.06
N ALA A 46 -1.41 -1.53 -14.20
CA ALA A 46 -1.94 -0.55 -15.13
C ALA A 46 -2.20 0.82 -14.48
N ALA A 47 -2.10 0.92 -13.16
CA ALA A 47 -2.34 2.17 -12.45
C ALA A 47 -1.15 3.12 -12.58
N LYS A 48 -1.41 4.42 -12.72
CA LYS A 48 -0.38 5.46 -12.61
C LYS A 48 0.22 5.49 -11.21
N CYS A 49 -0.61 5.34 -10.18
CA CYS A 49 -0.22 5.19 -8.78
C CYS A 49 -1.32 4.49 -7.99
N VAL A 50 -0.98 4.04 -6.80
CA VAL A 50 -1.94 3.53 -5.81
C VAL A 50 -2.06 4.54 -4.67
N LEU A 51 -3.30 4.91 -4.32
CA LEU A 51 -3.58 5.83 -3.22
C LEU A 51 -3.99 5.02 -1.99
N ILE A 52 -3.34 5.30 -0.85
CA ILE A 52 -3.64 4.66 0.44
C ILE A 52 -3.87 5.76 1.49
N PRO A 53 -5.09 6.33 1.53
CA PRO A 53 -5.44 7.38 2.49
C PRO A 53 -5.87 6.77 3.84
N SER A 54 -5.06 5.88 4.41
CA SER A 54 -5.35 5.25 5.70
C SER A 54 -5.17 6.25 6.83
N LEU A 55 -6.21 6.38 7.65
CA LEU A 55 -6.21 7.24 8.86
C LEU A 55 -5.84 6.46 10.12
N VAL A 56 -5.56 5.18 9.99
CA VAL A 56 -5.17 4.29 11.10
C VAL A 56 -3.72 3.86 10.95
N ASP A 57 -3.07 3.60 12.07
CA ASP A 57 -1.72 3.05 12.09
C ASP A 57 -1.75 1.59 11.61
N GLU A 58 -1.60 1.40 10.30
CA GLU A 58 -1.47 0.05 9.74
C GLU A 58 -0.19 -0.63 10.26
N THR A 59 -0.33 -1.86 10.70
CA THR A 59 0.83 -2.68 11.10
C THR A 59 1.62 -3.18 9.89
N SER A 60 0.96 -3.28 8.73
CA SER A 60 1.53 -3.65 7.44
C SER A 60 0.56 -3.28 6.33
N SER A 61 1.04 -2.83 5.19
CA SER A 61 0.21 -2.55 4.03
C SER A 61 0.58 -3.47 2.87
N LEU A 62 -0.10 -4.62 2.78
CA LEU A 62 0.12 -5.57 1.69
C LEU A 62 -0.13 -4.94 0.32
N VAL A 63 -1.16 -4.11 0.19
CA VAL A 63 -1.47 -3.45 -1.08
C VAL A 63 -0.36 -2.48 -1.50
N GLY A 64 0.27 -1.79 -0.56
CA GLY A 64 1.43 -0.93 -0.83
C GLY A 64 2.62 -1.74 -1.36
N MET A 65 2.97 -2.83 -0.67
CA MET A 65 4.05 -3.73 -1.11
C MET A 65 3.77 -4.37 -2.47
N GLU A 66 2.54 -4.81 -2.72
CA GLU A 66 2.10 -5.39 -3.99
C GLU A 66 2.12 -4.37 -5.13
N ALA A 67 1.76 -3.11 -4.87
CA ALA A 67 1.85 -2.02 -5.83
C ALA A 67 3.31 -1.80 -6.25
N LEU A 68 4.21 -1.65 -5.28
CA LEU A 68 5.65 -1.51 -5.55
C LEU A 68 6.20 -2.72 -6.32
N ALA A 69 5.80 -3.94 -5.98
CA ALA A 69 6.20 -5.15 -6.70
C ALA A 69 5.70 -5.17 -8.16
N CYS A 70 4.57 -4.54 -8.44
CA CYS A 70 4.08 -4.32 -9.79
C CYS A 70 4.80 -3.18 -10.55
N GLY A 71 5.67 -2.43 -9.87
CA GLY A 71 6.34 -1.25 -10.40
C GLY A 71 5.45 0.01 -10.35
N THR A 72 4.45 0.01 -9.49
CA THR A 72 3.49 1.10 -9.36
C THR A 72 3.78 1.90 -8.10
N PRO A 73 4.04 3.21 -8.22
CA PRO A 73 4.31 4.06 -7.08
C PRO A 73 3.09 4.21 -6.17
N VAL A 74 3.35 4.52 -4.90
CA VAL A 74 2.32 4.65 -3.87
C VAL A 74 2.28 6.07 -3.34
N VAL A 75 1.08 6.65 -3.24
CA VAL A 75 0.84 7.86 -2.45
C VAL A 75 0.05 7.47 -1.21
N ALA A 76 0.61 7.71 -0.04
CA ALA A 76 0.01 7.28 1.21
C ALA A 76 0.08 8.38 2.26
N PHE A 77 -0.88 8.39 3.17
CA PHE A 77 -0.73 9.15 4.40
C PHE A 77 0.40 8.56 5.24
N ARG A 78 1.13 9.44 5.93
CA ARG A 78 2.27 9.08 6.78
C ARG A 78 1.80 8.43 8.08
N GLN A 79 1.18 7.24 7.98
CA GLN A 79 0.59 6.52 9.10
C GLN A 79 1.18 5.10 9.21
N GLY A 80 1.55 4.73 10.44
CA GLY A 80 2.02 3.38 10.76
C GLY A 80 3.09 2.85 9.79
N ALA A 81 2.96 1.61 9.37
CA ALA A 81 3.91 0.94 8.49
C ALA A 81 4.03 1.55 7.08
N LEU A 82 3.09 2.41 6.65
CA LEU A 82 3.19 3.10 5.36
C LEU A 82 4.41 4.01 5.30
N ALA A 83 4.78 4.63 6.43
CA ALA A 83 5.98 5.45 6.52
C ALA A 83 7.27 4.66 6.27
N ASP A 84 7.27 3.36 6.58
CA ASP A 84 8.40 2.47 6.35
C ASP A 84 8.36 1.85 4.93
N ILE A 85 7.17 1.62 4.37
CA ILE A 85 7.00 0.95 3.07
C ILE A 85 7.35 1.88 1.93
N VAL A 86 6.91 3.13 1.99
CA VAL A 86 7.08 4.11 0.91
C VAL A 86 8.34 4.94 1.12
N SER A 87 9.30 4.81 0.24
CA SER A 87 10.47 5.69 0.18
C SER A 87 10.08 6.99 -0.54
N HIS A 88 9.89 8.07 0.23
CA HIS A 88 9.41 9.37 -0.27
C HIS A 88 10.26 9.87 -1.45
N LYS A 89 9.61 10.29 -2.53
CA LYS A 89 10.19 10.73 -3.81
C LYS A 89 10.98 9.67 -4.59
N ARG A 90 11.08 8.45 -4.09
CA ARG A 90 11.78 7.35 -4.78
C ARG A 90 10.82 6.26 -5.25
N THR A 91 9.88 5.85 -4.38
CA THR A 91 8.87 4.83 -4.72
C THR A 91 7.45 5.35 -4.58
N GLY A 92 7.30 6.62 -4.30
CA GLY A 92 6.03 7.30 -4.12
C GLY A 92 6.14 8.52 -3.21
N PHE A 93 5.02 8.92 -2.65
CA PHE A 93 4.95 10.09 -1.77
C PHE A 93 4.26 9.74 -0.46
N LEU A 94 4.84 10.21 0.64
CA LEU A 94 4.21 10.27 1.95
C LEU A 94 3.69 11.69 2.15
N VAL A 95 2.42 11.80 2.45
CA VAL A 95 1.66 13.06 2.53
C VAL A 95 0.84 13.11 3.81
N GLU A 96 0.43 14.32 4.22
CA GLU A 96 -0.28 14.51 5.48
C GLU A 96 -1.81 14.63 5.27
N ASP A 97 -2.23 15.09 4.08
CA ASP A 97 -3.64 15.32 3.78
C ASP A 97 -4.02 15.03 2.32
N ALA A 98 -5.30 15.24 2.01
CA ALA A 98 -5.86 14.99 0.68
C ALA A 98 -5.38 16.02 -0.37
N GLU A 99 -5.03 17.23 0.03
CA GLU A 99 -4.53 18.28 -0.87
C GLU A 99 -3.10 17.94 -1.32
N GLU A 100 -2.24 17.59 -0.38
CA GLU A 100 -0.90 17.08 -0.69
C GLU A 100 -0.97 15.80 -1.53
N MET A 101 -1.91 14.88 -1.24
CA MET A 101 -2.13 13.68 -2.04
C MET A 101 -2.49 14.03 -3.50
N ALA A 102 -3.37 15.00 -3.70
CA ALA A 102 -3.72 15.47 -5.04
C ALA A 102 -2.53 16.16 -5.75
N GLY A 103 -1.68 16.85 -5.00
CA GLY A 103 -0.40 17.40 -5.50
C GLY A 103 0.53 16.30 -5.96
N ALA A 104 0.79 15.33 -5.11
CA ALA A 104 1.68 14.19 -5.37
C ALA A 104 1.29 13.39 -6.62
N ILE A 105 -0.01 13.24 -6.92
CA ILE A 105 -0.48 12.54 -8.14
C ILE A 105 0.06 13.20 -9.42
N ARG A 106 0.28 14.50 -9.42
CA ARG A 106 0.82 15.23 -10.59
C ARG A 106 2.31 14.97 -10.80
N GLU A 107 3.03 14.66 -9.72
CA GLU A 107 4.48 14.40 -9.73
C GLU A 107 4.85 12.91 -9.96
N MET A 108 3.83 12.05 -10.19
CA MET A 108 4.07 10.60 -10.34
C MET A 108 4.92 10.22 -11.55
N ASP A 109 4.96 11.06 -12.57
CA ASP A 109 5.73 10.78 -13.79
C ASP A 109 7.25 10.81 -13.54
N ASP A 110 7.69 11.40 -12.43
CA ASP A 110 9.09 11.46 -12.01
C ASP A 110 9.56 10.19 -11.26
N ILE A 111 8.64 9.30 -10.89
CA ILE A 111 8.96 8.06 -10.18
C ILE A 111 9.27 6.93 -11.17
N ASP A 112 10.48 6.38 -11.09
CA ASP A 112 10.87 5.23 -11.91
C ASP A 112 10.18 3.93 -11.41
N PRO A 113 9.36 3.28 -12.26
CA PRO A 113 8.74 1.99 -11.94
C PRO A 113 9.73 0.87 -11.60
N ARG A 114 10.96 0.94 -12.13
CA ARG A 114 12.02 -0.03 -11.83
C ARG A 114 12.47 0.12 -10.40
N ALA A 115 12.66 1.36 -9.92
CA ALA A 115 13.01 1.63 -8.53
C ALA A 115 11.97 1.07 -7.55
N CYS A 116 10.68 1.17 -7.89
CA CYS A 116 9.61 0.55 -7.10
C CYS A 116 9.77 -0.97 -7.00
N ARG A 117 10.00 -1.66 -8.13
CA ARG A 117 10.20 -3.13 -8.16
C ARG A 117 11.43 -3.57 -7.40
N GLU A 118 12.54 -2.90 -7.61
CA GLU A 118 13.81 -3.20 -6.92
C GLU A 118 13.65 -3.09 -5.41
N GLU A 119 13.01 -2.02 -4.95
CA GLU A 119 12.73 -1.81 -3.53
C GLU A 119 11.85 -2.93 -2.97
N ALA A 120 10.77 -3.28 -3.66
CA ALA A 120 9.89 -4.36 -3.26
C ALA A 120 10.61 -5.71 -3.20
N CYS A 121 11.39 -6.06 -4.23
CA CYS A 121 12.16 -7.30 -4.26
C CYS A 121 13.20 -7.36 -3.13
N ARG A 122 13.89 -6.26 -2.88
CA ARG A 122 14.92 -6.16 -1.85
C ARG A 122 14.36 -6.29 -0.44
N ARG A 123 13.22 -5.65 -0.14
CA ARG A 123 12.70 -5.52 1.23
C ARG A 123 11.56 -6.48 1.54
N PHE A 124 10.66 -6.72 0.59
CA PHE A 124 9.37 -7.37 0.84
C PHE A 124 9.20 -8.74 0.18
N SER A 125 10.28 -9.27 -0.45
CA SER A 125 10.21 -10.63 -1.00
C SER A 125 10.07 -11.68 0.11
N ALA A 126 9.38 -12.79 -0.19
CA ALA A 126 9.27 -13.92 0.74
C ALA A 126 10.64 -14.42 1.20
N LYS A 127 11.64 -14.43 0.30
CA LYS A 127 13.02 -14.80 0.64
C LYS A 127 13.63 -13.88 1.70
N GLN A 128 13.41 -12.56 1.58
CA GLN A 128 13.90 -11.60 2.56
C GLN A 128 13.15 -11.73 3.89
N MET A 129 11.86 -11.92 3.85
CA MET A 129 11.04 -12.19 5.04
C MET A 129 11.57 -13.40 5.81
N VAL A 130 11.75 -14.54 5.13
CA VAL A 130 12.27 -15.76 5.76
C VAL A 130 13.65 -15.51 6.38
N ARG A 131 14.54 -14.82 5.68
CA ARG A 131 15.87 -14.47 6.21
C ARG A 131 15.77 -13.65 7.49
N ASN A 132 14.95 -12.60 7.50
CA ASN A 132 14.78 -11.73 8.67
C ASN A 132 14.25 -12.53 9.89
N TYR A 133 13.28 -13.44 9.67
CA TYR A 133 12.78 -14.30 10.75
C TYR A 133 13.85 -15.25 11.27
N LEU A 134 14.63 -15.88 10.39
CA LEU A 134 15.71 -16.79 10.81
C LEU A 134 16.79 -16.04 11.61
N ASP A 135 17.15 -14.84 11.18
CA ASP A 135 18.14 -14.04 11.88
C ASP A 135 17.61 -13.58 13.25
N LEU A 136 16.33 -13.22 13.34
CA LEU A 136 15.68 -12.91 14.62
C LEU A 136 15.67 -14.11 15.57
N TYR A 137 15.33 -15.31 15.06
CA TYR A 137 15.34 -16.53 15.87
C TYR A 137 16.74 -16.86 16.40
N LYS A 138 17.77 -16.75 15.55
CA LYS A 138 19.16 -16.96 15.98
C LYS A 138 19.58 -15.97 17.07
N TYR A 139 19.17 -14.70 16.91
CA TYR A 139 19.43 -13.68 17.91
C TYR A 139 18.79 -14.02 19.27
N ILE A 140 17.49 -14.37 19.27
CA ILE A 140 16.76 -14.73 20.51
C ILE A 140 17.40 -15.95 21.19
N ILE A 141 17.72 -17.00 20.43
CA ILE A 141 18.35 -18.22 20.98
C ILE A 141 19.74 -17.88 21.52
N GLY A 142 20.55 -17.10 20.81
CA GLY A 142 21.91 -16.72 21.24
C GLY A 142 21.93 -15.84 22.48
N THR A 143 20.95 -14.95 22.64
CA THR A 143 20.82 -14.11 23.85
C THR A 143 20.24 -14.87 25.05
N GLY A 144 19.34 -15.85 24.80
CA GLY A 144 18.75 -16.67 25.86
C GLY A 144 19.73 -17.66 26.52
N LEU A 145 20.82 -18.03 25.84
CA LEU A 145 21.85 -18.93 26.39
C LEU A 145 22.92 -18.22 27.23
N GLN A 146 22.92 -16.90 27.26
CA GLN A 146 23.86 -16.11 28.09
C GLN A 146 23.29 -15.69 29.45
N SER A 147 22.05 -16.03 29.75
CA SER A 147 21.33 -15.67 30.99
C SER A 147 21.15 -16.83 31.95
N SER A 148 21.93 -17.92 31.83
CA SER A 148 21.85 -19.12 32.69
C SER A 148 23.13 -19.30 33.46
#